data_162b4a6a2fdcfc5adb1ed5641bf752d9
#
_entry.id   162b4a6a2fdcfc5adb1ed5641bf752d9
#
_cell.length_a   1.000
_cell.length_b   1.000
_cell.length_c   1.000
_cell.angle_alpha   90.00
_cell.angle_beta   90.00
_cell.angle_gamma   90.00
#
_symmetry.space_group_name_H-M   'P 1'
#
loop_
_entity.id
_entity.type
_entity.pdbx_description
1 polymer ?
#
loop_
_entity_poly.entity_id
_entity_poly.type
_entity_poly.pdbx_seq_one_letter_code
_entity_poly.pdbx_strand_id
1 'polypeptide(L)'
;MLPFNTFFHFFVPNYRKLRPVKWLYPFGSIYGWGLQLRNQLYNKGIFHSEKSPVFAVCIGNLALGGTGKTPLTEYMIRLYKESGINVAVLSRGCKRKTKGFLQANLDSTIEDLGDEAYQIYQKFPDVKVF
;
A
#
# COMPACT_ATOMS: atom_id res chain seq x y z
N MET A 1 -17.31 -22.05 -4.57
CA MET A 1 -16.59 -21.06 -5.38
C MET A 1 -17.54 -19.88 -5.59
N LEU A 2 -17.48 -18.86 -4.70
CA LEU A 2 -18.36 -17.68 -4.80
C LEU A 2 -17.80 -16.75 -5.87
N PRO A 3 -18.63 -16.17 -6.74
CA PRO A 3 -18.15 -15.32 -7.80
C PRO A 3 -17.54 -14.04 -7.23
N PHE A 4 -16.37 -13.66 -7.74
CA PHE A 4 -15.53 -12.53 -7.35
C PHE A 4 -16.29 -11.18 -7.27
N ASN A 5 -17.42 -11.07 -7.96
CA ASN A 5 -18.27 -9.86 -7.98
C ASN A 5 -19.04 -9.60 -6.68
N THR A 6 -19.29 -10.61 -5.84
CA THR A 6 -20.11 -10.44 -4.63
C THR A 6 -19.29 -9.84 -3.48
N PHE A 7 -17.97 -10.01 -3.51
CA PHE A 7 -17.08 -9.48 -2.46
C PHE A 7 -16.85 -7.96 -2.62
N PHE A 8 -16.96 -7.43 -3.83
CA PHE A 8 -16.71 -6.01 -4.11
C PHE A 8 -17.83 -5.08 -3.63
N HIS A 9 -19.07 -5.59 -3.54
CA HIS A 9 -20.23 -4.78 -3.13
C HIS A 9 -20.31 -4.52 -1.61
N PHE A 10 -19.64 -5.32 -0.79
CA PHE A 10 -19.74 -5.19 0.67
C PHE A 10 -18.77 -4.16 1.27
N PHE A 11 -17.74 -3.75 0.53
CA PHE A 11 -16.68 -2.88 1.02
C PHE A 11 -16.68 -1.46 0.45
N VAL A 12 -17.65 -1.09 -0.37
CA VAL A 12 -17.74 0.27 -0.92
C VAL A 12 -18.83 1.04 -0.14
N PRO A 13 -18.43 1.86 0.84
CA PRO A 13 -19.39 2.76 1.46
C PRO A 13 -19.95 3.68 0.38
N ASN A 14 -21.24 3.99 0.48
CA ASN A 14 -22.00 4.89 -0.38
C ASN A 14 -21.22 6.21 -0.58
N TYR A 15 -20.40 6.28 -1.62
CA TYR A 15 -19.78 7.53 -1.99
C TYR A 15 -20.89 8.47 -2.42
N ARG A 16 -21.15 9.50 -1.64
CA ARG A 16 -21.89 10.67 -2.12
C ARG A 16 -21.32 10.99 -3.51
N LYS A 17 -22.15 10.95 -4.54
CA LYS A 17 -21.78 11.33 -5.92
C LYS A 17 -21.16 12.73 -5.88
N LEU A 18 -19.85 12.78 -5.73
CA LEU A 18 -19.13 14.01 -5.94
C LEU A 18 -19.39 14.39 -7.39
N ARG A 19 -20.13 15.47 -7.62
CA ARG A 19 -20.34 15.98 -8.98
C ARG A 19 -18.97 16.37 -9.52
N PRO A 20 -18.47 15.70 -10.57
CA PRO A 20 -17.18 16.03 -11.10
C PRO A 20 -17.19 17.48 -11.56
N VAL A 21 -16.21 18.24 -11.13
CA VAL A 21 -16.07 19.65 -11.50
C VAL A 21 -15.67 19.69 -12.97
N LYS A 22 -16.61 20.06 -13.85
CA LYS A 22 -16.48 19.95 -15.31
C LYS A 22 -15.23 20.64 -15.88
N TRP A 23 -14.80 21.75 -15.31
CA TRP A 23 -13.62 22.48 -15.78
C TRP A 23 -12.28 21.79 -15.45
N LEU A 24 -12.26 20.76 -14.57
CA LEU A 24 -11.11 19.92 -14.29
C LEU A 24 -10.91 18.76 -15.28
N TYR A 25 -11.88 18.50 -16.16
CA TYR A 25 -11.77 17.42 -17.15
C TYR A 25 -10.51 17.50 -18.04
N PRO A 26 -10.12 18.69 -18.59
CA PRO A 26 -8.92 18.76 -19.42
C PRO A 26 -7.66 18.38 -18.65
N PHE A 27 -7.53 18.78 -17.38
CA PHE A 27 -6.40 18.41 -16.54
C PHE A 27 -6.39 16.92 -16.22
N GLY A 28 -7.56 16.33 -15.96
CA GLY A 28 -7.70 14.88 -15.77
C GLY A 28 -7.31 14.10 -17.02
N SER A 29 -7.67 14.59 -18.20
CA SER A 29 -7.31 13.96 -19.47
C SER A 29 -5.80 14.00 -19.74
N ILE A 30 -5.16 15.15 -19.50
CA ILE A 30 -3.70 15.30 -19.67
C ILE A 30 -2.98 14.36 -18.69
N TYR A 31 -3.41 14.30 -17.43
CA TYR A 31 -2.86 13.37 -16.45
C TYR A 31 -3.06 11.91 -16.87
N GLY A 32 -4.26 11.55 -17.34
CA GLY A 32 -4.58 10.21 -17.87
C GLY A 32 -3.68 9.82 -19.05
N TRP A 33 -3.44 10.76 -19.96
CA TRP A 33 -2.54 10.57 -21.10
C TRP A 33 -1.10 10.31 -20.64
N GLY A 34 -0.61 11.09 -19.68
CA GLY A 34 0.72 10.89 -19.09
C GLY A 34 0.86 9.50 -18.45
N LEU A 35 -0.16 9.02 -17.74
CA LEU A 35 -0.17 7.68 -17.15
C LEU A 35 -0.20 6.58 -18.22
N GLN A 36 -0.98 6.75 -19.29
CA GLN A 36 -1.03 5.79 -20.40
C GLN A 36 0.32 5.71 -21.12
N LEU A 37 0.93 6.86 -21.42
CA LEU A 37 2.25 6.92 -22.02
C LEU A 37 3.30 6.21 -21.16
N ARG A 38 3.32 6.52 -19.85
CA ARG A 38 4.20 5.85 -18.89
C ARG A 38 4.02 4.33 -18.92
N ASN A 39 2.77 3.85 -18.86
CA ASN A 39 2.48 2.42 -18.88
C ASN A 39 2.91 1.76 -20.19
N GLN A 40 2.74 2.44 -21.34
CA GLN A 40 3.23 1.95 -22.62
C GLN A 40 4.76 1.85 -22.67
N LEU A 41 5.48 2.79 -22.04
CA LEU A 41 6.94 2.76 -21.97
C LEU A 41 7.44 1.58 -21.13
N TYR A 42 6.75 1.25 -20.03
CA TYR A 42 7.01 0.02 -19.26
C TYR A 42 6.71 -1.25 -20.06
N ASN A 43 5.55 -1.30 -20.73
CA ASN A 43 5.15 -2.46 -21.54
C ASN A 43 6.08 -2.72 -22.73
N LYS A 44 6.67 -1.67 -23.31
CA LYS A 44 7.65 -1.76 -24.38
C LYS A 44 9.08 -2.06 -23.89
N GLY A 45 9.28 -2.18 -22.58
CA GLY A 45 10.59 -2.44 -21.97
C GLY A 45 11.56 -1.26 -22.02
N ILE A 46 11.10 -0.04 -22.41
CA ILE A 46 11.91 1.17 -22.40
C ILE A 46 12.25 1.56 -20.96
N PHE A 47 11.26 1.45 -20.07
CA PHE A 47 11.49 1.57 -18.65
C PHE A 47 11.74 0.19 -18.03
N HIS A 48 12.87 0.08 -17.35
CA HIS A 48 13.24 -1.16 -16.69
C HIS A 48 12.31 -1.43 -15.49
N SER A 49 11.81 -2.65 -15.41
CA SER A 49 11.07 -3.13 -14.24
C SER A 49 11.67 -4.46 -13.77
N GLU A 50 12.03 -4.52 -12.51
CA GLU A 50 12.54 -5.73 -11.89
C GLU A 50 11.39 -6.50 -11.22
N LYS A 51 11.39 -7.80 -11.41
CA LYS A 51 10.48 -8.68 -10.68
C LYS A 51 11.07 -8.95 -9.31
N SER A 52 10.24 -8.81 -8.28
CA SER A 52 10.66 -9.21 -6.93
C SER A 52 11.02 -10.70 -6.91
N PRO A 53 12.18 -11.07 -6.34
CA PRO A 53 12.56 -12.47 -6.17
C PRO A 53 11.75 -13.17 -5.09
N VAL A 54 11.02 -12.42 -4.26
CA VAL A 54 10.17 -12.91 -3.18
C VAL A 54 8.72 -12.60 -3.45
N PHE A 55 7.83 -13.44 -2.94
CA PHE A 55 6.39 -13.17 -3.00
C PHE A 55 6.07 -11.90 -2.20
N ALA A 56 5.39 -10.96 -2.83
CA ALA A 56 5.03 -9.68 -2.22
C ALA A 56 3.53 -9.41 -2.36
N VAL A 57 2.91 -9.01 -1.27
CA VAL A 57 1.51 -8.55 -1.23
C VAL A 57 1.50 -7.04 -0.98
N CYS A 58 0.89 -6.29 -1.88
CA CYS A 58 0.77 -4.85 -1.73
C CYS A 58 -0.61 -4.49 -1.18
N ILE A 59 -0.63 -3.87 -0.01
CA ILE A 59 -1.85 -3.34 0.62
C ILE A 59 -1.93 -1.85 0.34
N GLY A 60 -2.79 -1.48 -0.59
CA GLY A 60 -2.95 -0.10 -1.06
C GLY A 60 -4.35 0.45 -0.79
N ASN A 61 -4.54 1.71 -1.18
CA ASN A 61 -5.78 2.46 -1.03
C ASN A 61 -6.19 3.10 -2.35
N LEU A 62 -7.44 2.95 -2.72
CA LEU A 62 -8.05 3.67 -3.85
C LEU A 62 -8.78 4.94 -3.41
N ALA A 63 -9.03 5.09 -2.10
CA ALA A 63 -9.72 6.23 -1.54
C ALA A 63 -8.88 6.92 -0.47
N LEU A 64 -9.07 8.22 -0.29
CA LEU A 64 -8.48 8.98 0.79
C LEU A 64 -9.20 8.68 2.12
N GLY A 65 -8.44 8.46 3.19
CA GLY A 65 -8.96 8.24 4.54
C GLY A 65 -8.67 6.88 5.14
N GLY A 66 -9.20 6.65 6.33
CA GLY A 66 -9.02 5.42 7.13
C GLY A 66 -9.79 4.23 6.56
N THR A 67 -9.25 3.57 5.55
CA THR A 67 -9.88 2.45 4.84
C THR A 67 -9.52 1.09 5.41
N GLY A 68 -8.96 1.03 6.62
CA GLY A 68 -8.65 -0.24 7.28
C GLY A 68 -7.37 -0.93 6.76
N LYS A 69 -6.42 -0.20 6.16
CA LYS A 69 -5.13 -0.79 5.73
C LYS A 69 -4.38 -1.44 6.89
N THR A 70 -4.19 -0.72 7.97
CA THR A 70 -3.43 -1.21 9.14
C THR A 70 -4.04 -2.47 9.74
N PRO A 71 -5.35 -2.55 10.03
CA PRO A 71 -5.98 -3.80 10.46
C PRO A 71 -5.83 -4.95 9.47
N LEU A 72 -5.93 -4.67 8.16
CA LEU A 72 -5.73 -5.69 7.13
C LEU A 72 -4.29 -6.19 7.11
N THR A 73 -3.32 -5.27 7.21
CA THR A 73 -1.90 -5.63 7.30
C THR A 73 -1.63 -6.53 8.52
N GLU A 74 -2.16 -6.16 9.68
CA GLU A 74 -2.02 -6.98 10.89
C GLU A 74 -2.65 -8.36 10.75
N TYR A 75 -3.83 -8.44 10.12
CA TYR A 75 -4.49 -9.71 9.84
C TYR A 75 -3.63 -10.60 8.93
N MET A 76 -3.07 -10.03 7.85
CA MET A 76 -2.21 -10.77 6.93
C MET A 76 -0.92 -11.26 7.59
N ILE A 77 -0.31 -10.43 8.46
CA ILE A 77 0.86 -10.83 9.25
C ILE A 77 0.55 -12.06 10.10
N ARG A 78 -0.57 -12.06 10.83
CA ARG A 78 -1.00 -13.20 11.66
C ARG A 78 -1.22 -14.44 10.83
N LEU A 79 -1.97 -14.31 9.74
CA LEU A 79 -2.30 -15.42 8.83
C LEU A 79 -1.04 -16.11 8.29
N TYR A 80 -0.07 -15.33 7.81
CA TYR A 80 1.18 -15.89 7.29
C TYR A 80 2.06 -16.49 8.39
N LYS A 81 2.13 -15.88 9.56
CA LYS A 81 2.85 -16.42 10.71
C LYS A 81 2.26 -17.75 11.17
N GLU A 82 0.94 -17.85 11.30
CA GLU A 82 0.23 -19.10 11.64
C GLU A 82 0.49 -20.20 10.61
N SER A 83 0.73 -19.82 9.35
CA SER A 83 1.12 -20.73 8.29
C SER A 83 2.62 -21.08 8.26
N GLY A 84 3.40 -20.61 9.23
CA GLY A 84 4.85 -20.86 9.32
C GLY A 84 5.69 -20.07 8.31
N ILE A 85 5.14 -19.02 7.70
CA ILE A 85 5.82 -18.21 6.69
C ILE A 85 6.54 -17.06 7.37
N ASN A 86 7.83 -16.85 7.05
CA ASN A 86 8.58 -15.68 7.48
C ASN A 86 8.08 -14.43 6.77
N VAL A 87 7.63 -13.46 7.56
CA VAL A 87 7.04 -12.20 7.05
C VAL A 87 7.98 -11.04 7.30
N ALA A 88 8.09 -10.17 6.32
CA ALA A 88 8.65 -8.83 6.48
C ALA A 88 7.66 -7.78 6.00
N VAL A 89 7.63 -6.62 6.63
CA VAL A 89 6.76 -5.50 6.27
C VAL A 89 7.60 -4.35 5.75
N LEU A 90 7.26 -3.87 4.56
CA LEU A 90 7.87 -2.68 3.98
C LEU A 90 6.85 -1.54 3.97
N SER A 91 7.15 -0.48 4.71
CA SER A 91 6.34 0.73 4.77
C SER A 91 7.00 1.88 4.00
N ARG A 92 6.19 2.77 3.44
CA ARG A 92 6.70 4.03 2.87
C ARG A 92 7.18 5.02 3.93
N GLY A 93 6.88 4.77 5.21
CA GLY A 93 7.22 5.65 6.32
C GLY A 93 6.50 7.00 6.24
N CYS A 94 5.18 6.99 6.22
CA CYS A 94 4.39 8.22 6.24
C CYS A 94 4.72 9.06 7.48
N LYS A 95 5.01 10.35 7.29
CA LYS A 95 5.39 11.32 8.33
C LYS A 95 6.73 11.05 9.05
N ARG A 96 7.55 10.10 8.61
CA ARG A 96 8.88 9.93 9.18
C ARG A 96 9.80 11.10 8.84
N LYS A 97 10.72 11.41 9.74
CA LYS A 97 11.76 12.44 9.54
C LYS A 97 13.00 11.89 8.85
N THR A 98 13.24 10.59 8.98
CA THR A 98 14.40 9.90 8.37
C THR A 98 14.21 9.70 6.87
N LYS A 99 15.33 9.64 6.14
CA LYS A 99 15.38 9.36 4.70
C LYS A 99 16.11 8.04 4.44
N GLY A 100 15.75 7.37 3.35
CA GLY A 100 16.40 6.13 2.94
C GLY A 100 15.77 4.88 3.54
N PHE A 101 16.47 3.76 3.42
CA PHE A 101 16.04 2.46 3.92
C PHE A 101 16.44 2.31 5.39
N LEU A 102 15.50 2.04 6.26
CA LEU A 102 15.70 1.86 7.68
C LEU A 102 14.97 0.61 8.15
N GLN A 103 15.67 -0.27 8.83
CA GLN A 103 15.06 -1.42 9.52
C GLN A 103 14.76 -1.02 10.97
N ALA A 104 13.54 -1.33 11.42
CA ALA A 104 13.15 -1.12 12.81
C ALA A 104 14.03 -1.92 13.76
N ASN A 105 14.42 -1.30 14.86
CA ASN A 105 15.20 -1.86 15.94
C ASN A 105 14.68 -1.35 17.30
N LEU A 106 15.30 -1.78 18.41
CA LEU A 106 14.87 -1.44 19.76
C LEU A 106 14.92 0.07 20.06
N ASP A 107 15.84 0.79 19.41
CA ASP A 107 16.03 2.23 19.61
C ASP A 107 15.18 3.07 18.64
N SER A 108 14.46 2.42 17.71
CA SER A 108 13.65 3.11 16.71
C SER A 108 12.46 3.82 17.34
N THR A 109 12.24 5.06 16.95
CA THR A 109 11.14 5.90 17.39
C THR A 109 10.04 6.03 16.34
N ILE A 110 8.90 6.59 16.73
CA ILE A 110 7.81 6.92 15.79
C ILE A 110 8.31 7.91 14.71
N GLU A 111 9.22 8.84 15.08
CA GLU A 111 9.77 9.81 14.13
C GLU A 111 10.69 9.16 13.08
N ASP A 112 11.30 8.03 13.43
CA ASP A 112 12.18 7.29 12.52
C ASP A 112 11.40 6.43 11.53
N LEU A 113 10.37 5.73 11.98
CA LEU A 113 9.64 4.73 11.21
C LEU A 113 8.32 5.28 10.62
N GLY A 114 7.73 6.26 11.27
CA GLY A 114 6.36 6.72 11.03
C GLY A 114 5.31 5.91 11.81
N ASP A 115 4.13 6.51 12.01
CA ASP A 115 3.07 6.00 12.90
C ASP A 115 2.70 4.53 12.63
N GLU A 116 2.44 4.18 11.36
CA GLU A 116 1.95 2.85 10.98
C GLU A 116 3.03 1.77 11.13
N ALA A 117 4.26 2.06 10.68
CA ALA A 117 5.36 1.11 10.76
C ALA A 117 5.77 0.85 12.22
N TYR A 118 5.80 1.91 13.04
CA TYR A 118 6.10 1.79 14.46
C TYR A 118 5.04 0.96 15.20
N GLN A 119 3.75 1.18 14.92
CA GLN A 119 2.65 0.39 15.49
C GLN A 119 2.79 -1.10 15.15
N ILE A 120 3.12 -1.43 13.91
CA ILE A 120 3.31 -2.83 13.48
C ILE A 120 4.51 -3.43 14.19
N TYR A 121 5.62 -2.70 14.30
CA TYR A 121 6.83 -3.14 14.99
C TYR A 121 6.57 -3.45 16.47
N GLN A 122 5.86 -2.58 17.17
CA GLN A 122 5.50 -2.79 18.57
C GLN A 122 4.60 -4.01 18.78
N LYS A 123 3.71 -4.27 17.83
CA LYS A 123 2.73 -5.35 17.93
C LYS A 123 3.28 -6.72 17.51
N PHE A 124 4.28 -6.72 16.62
CA PHE A 124 4.91 -7.92 16.07
C PHE A 124 6.44 -7.79 16.11
N PRO A 125 7.05 -7.89 17.32
CA PRO A 125 8.48 -7.65 17.49
C PRO A 125 9.39 -8.67 16.77
N ASP A 126 8.84 -9.81 16.40
CA ASP A 126 9.51 -10.87 15.64
C ASP A 126 9.41 -10.67 14.11
N VAL A 127 8.66 -9.70 13.65
CA VAL A 127 8.51 -9.35 12.23
C VAL A 127 9.48 -8.23 11.87
N LYS A 128 10.24 -8.43 10.81
CA LYS A 128 11.12 -7.36 10.29
C LYS A 128 10.27 -6.27 9.64
N VAL A 129 10.42 -5.05 10.13
CA VAL A 129 9.72 -3.87 9.59
C VAL A 129 10.76 -2.89 9.04
N PHE A 130 10.47 -2.38 7.83
CA PHE A 130 11.33 -1.46 7.10
C PHE A 130 10.59 -0.19 6.68
#